data_9ec6f0ea3df732568c6c9537241f68e8
#
_entry.id   9ec6f0ea3df732568c6c9537241f68e8
#
_cell.length_a   1.000
_cell.length_b   1.000
_cell.length_c   1.000
_cell.angle_alpha   90.00
_cell.angle_beta   90.00
_cell.angle_gamma   90.00
#
_symmetry.space_group_name_H-M   'P 1'
#
loop_
_entity.id
_entity.type
_entity.pdbx_description
1 polymer ?
#
loop_
_entity_poly.entity_id
_entity_poly.type
_entity_poly.pdbx_seq_one_letter_code
_entity_poly.pdbx_strand_id
1 'polypeptide(L)'
;MTTIKNLTWVVVLAVLLSPSMGLAKWRPHQVRHLNGTAGEFSLEARFQIVTESWDRVVAVPYIVHMPKKDRLLMLVGCDYPHRSFVLTSNDRGATWTDPRPARVGDDGKPSIGLGTSLANLGGGKLIFYESGSVGAGQPSRWFSPDHGRTWGNPVTLAPTSDKKPWNIWDSPLVDRHPKTGKIIQLAETGYKQSGTSSQAYIRFSTDEGQTWGKSIQVPQWHGVNEVNLFRAGNGDLLAACRTDVPLRMKGKTLDHYEGLGISISKDDGRTWSAVKKLYDHGRHHPSLILMPNRDIVMTYVVRLGYVDDKNGFPRFGIEAVVSHDHGVTWDLDHRYLLHVWSGKRKGKTYWWPSSQATSTVLLPDGAILTAFGTGYRIKAGKDSPQAPRDVGLIQWRLNPKPVNGERAIRDAPIGSKLRNVFDPKK
;
A
#
# COMPACT_ATOMS: atom_id res chain seq x y z
N MET A 1 -75.35 -16.60 28.52
CA MET A 1 -74.47 -17.48 27.71
C MET A 1 -73.76 -16.62 26.66
N THR A 2 -72.55 -16.26 26.94
CA THR A 2 -71.76 -15.34 26.09
C THR A 2 -70.61 -16.15 25.52
N THR A 3 -70.59 -16.33 24.20
CA THR A 3 -69.62 -17.15 23.49
C THR A 3 -68.35 -16.30 23.18
N ILE A 4 -67.24 -16.66 23.80
CA ILE A 4 -65.94 -16.06 23.52
C ILE A 4 -65.35 -16.72 22.26
N LYS A 5 -65.11 -15.94 21.20
CA LYS A 5 -64.39 -16.37 19.98
C LYS A 5 -62.89 -16.18 20.22
N ASN A 6 -62.15 -17.29 20.24
CA ASN A 6 -60.71 -17.31 20.26
C ASN A 6 -60.17 -16.84 18.89
N LEU A 7 -59.43 -15.76 18.88
CA LEU A 7 -58.72 -15.24 17.70
C LEU A 7 -57.27 -15.75 17.77
N THR A 8 -56.92 -16.70 16.93
CA THR A 8 -55.56 -17.25 16.82
C THR A 8 -54.77 -16.35 15.89
N TRP A 9 -53.75 -15.66 16.44
CA TRP A 9 -52.80 -14.89 15.67
C TRP A 9 -51.75 -15.82 15.08
N VAL A 10 -51.69 -15.95 13.76
CA VAL A 10 -50.58 -16.60 13.05
C VAL A 10 -49.51 -15.52 12.78
N VAL A 11 -48.43 -15.61 13.55
CA VAL A 11 -47.22 -14.77 13.26
C VAL A 11 -46.46 -15.43 12.11
N VAL A 12 -46.56 -14.84 10.92
CA VAL A 12 -45.73 -15.24 9.81
C VAL A 12 -44.38 -14.55 9.99
N LEU A 13 -43.39 -15.32 10.39
CA LEU A 13 -41.98 -14.87 10.45
C LEU A 13 -41.45 -14.83 9.03
N ALA A 14 -41.48 -13.67 8.40
CA ALA A 14 -40.79 -13.44 7.11
C ALA A 14 -39.28 -13.41 7.36
N VAL A 15 -38.61 -14.52 7.12
CA VAL A 15 -37.15 -14.59 7.05
C VAL A 15 -36.77 -13.85 5.77
N LEU A 16 -36.37 -12.60 5.91
CA LEU A 16 -35.70 -11.85 4.86
C LEU A 16 -34.35 -12.51 4.59
N LEU A 17 -34.30 -13.41 3.62
CA LEU A 17 -33.06 -13.88 3.01
C LEU A 17 -32.42 -12.69 2.29
N SER A 18 -31.58 -11.95 3.00
CA SER A 18 -30.65 -11.03 2.35
C SER A 18 -29.79 -11.84 1.37
N PRO A 19 -29.65 -11.43 0.10
CA PRO A 19 -28.76 -12.13 -0.81
C PRO A 19 -27.36 -12.09 -0.19
N SER A 20 -26.82 -13.25 0.15
CA SER A 20 -25.43 -13.37 0.56
C SER A 20 -24.60 -12.93 -0.62
N MET A 21 -24.05 -11.71 -0.59
CA MET A 21 -22.94 -11.35 -1.48
C MET A 21 -21.88 -12.43 -1.31
N GLY A 22 -21.44 -13.01 -2.43
CA GLY A 22 -20.47 -14.10 -2.42
C GLY A 22 -19.26 -13.67 -1.61
N LEU A 23 -19.05 -14.29 -0.46
CA LEU A 23 -17.90 -14.05 0.40
C LEU A 23 -16.65 -14.31 -0.42
N ALA A 24 -15.76 -13.33 -0.49
CA ALA A 24 -14.43 -13.52 -1.08
C ALA A 24 -13.77 -14.72 -0.39
N LYS A 25 -13.34 -15.71 -1.18
CA LYS A 25 -12.79 -16.97 -0.64
C LYS A 25 -11.32 -17.05 -0.95
N TRP A 26 -10.54 -17.47 0.04
CA TRP A 26 -9.15 -17.84 -0.17
C TRP A 26 -9.05 -18.98 -1.19
N ARG A 27 -8.19 -18.79 -2.18
CA ARG A 27 -7.82 -19.80 -3.19
C ARG A 27 -6.37 -20.20 -2.97
N PRO A 28 -5.98 -21.47 -3.15
CA PRO A 28 -4.58 -21.88 -3.16
C PRO A 28 -3.79 -21.01 -4.15
N HIS A 29 -2.61 -20.59 -3.74
CA HIS A 29 -1.71 -19.78 -4.53
C HIS A 29 -0.25 -20.19 -4.28
N GLN A 30 0.63 -19.86 -5.22
CA GLN A 30 2.05 -20.13 -5.10
C GLN A 30 2.83 -18.82 -5.24
N VAL A 31 3.66 -18.54 -4.25
CA VAL A 31 4.67 -17.48 -4.31
C VAL A 31 5.97 -18.11 -4.76
N ARG A 32 6.60 -17.53 -5.78
CA ARG A 32 7.90 -18.02 -6.28
C ARG A 32 9.01 -17.23 -5.60
N HIS A 33 9.92 -17.92 -4.96
CA HIS A 33 11.11 -17.35 -4.33
C HIS A 33 12.31 -17.67 -5.21
N LEU A 34 12.92 -16.66 -5.80
CA LEU A 34 14.08 -16.80 -6.68
C LEU A 34 15.30 -17.27 -5.87
N ASN A 35 16.14 -18.07 -6.48
CA ASN A 35 17.42 -18.53 -5.93
C ASN A 35 18.57 -18.10 -6.85
N GLY A 36 18.71 -16.80 -7.06
CA GLY A 36 19.67 -16.24 -8.01
C GLY A 36 19.49 -16.84 -9.39
N THR A 37 20.56 -17.38 -9.97
CA THR A 37 20.54 -18.10 -11.25
C THR A 37 20.24 -19.59 -11.11
N ALA A 38 20.14 -20.11 -9.88
CA ALA A 38 19.98 -21.55 -9.63
C ALA A 38 18.51 -22.03 -9.70
N GLY A 39 17.59 -21.17 -10.08
CA GLY A 39 16.16 -21.50 -10.21
C GLY A 39 15.29 -20.79 -9.18
N GLU A 40 14.21 -21.44 -8.76
CA GLU A 40 13.25 -20.87 -7.83
C GLU A 40 12.60 -21.93 -6.93
N PHE A 41 12.13 -21.50 -5.77
CA PHE A 41 11.30 -22.30 -4.88
C PHE A 41 9.85 -21.89 -5.02
N SER A 42 8.93 -22.84 -4.93
CA SER A 42 7.50 -22.60 -4.86
C SER A 42 7.06 -22.68 -3.40
N LEU A 43 6.46 -21.62 -2.89
CA LEU A 43 6.00 -21.49 -1.51
C LEU A 43 4.48 -21.41 -1.48
N GLU A 44 3.87 -22.19 -0.59
CA GLU A 44 2.42 -22.16 -0.42
C GLU A 44 1.95 -20.79 0.08
N ALA A 45 0.90 -20.29 -0.54
CA ALA A 45 0.26 -19.04 -0.24
C ALA A 45 -1.26 -19.14 -0.48
N ARG A 46 -1.97 -18.07 -0.15
CA ARG A 46 -3.40 -17.94 -0.45
C ARG A 46 -3.66 -16.61 -1.12
N PHE A 47 -4.58 -16.61 -2.06
CA PHE A 47 -4.97 -15.43 -2.81
C PHE A 47 -6.49 -15.28 -2.84
N GLN A 48 -6.98 -14.04 -2.81
CA GLN A 48 -8.37 -13.72 -3.07
C GLN A 48 -8.50 -12.37 -3.76
N ILE A 49 -9.59 -12.17 -4.46
CA ILE A 49 -10.06 -10.86 -4.90
C ILE A 49 -11.14 -10.41 -3.92
N VAL A 50 -10.80 -9.45 -3.06
CA VAL A 50 -11.69 -9.00 -1.97
C VAL A 50 -12.97 -8.36 -2.52
N THR A 51 -12.88 -7.70 -3.65
CA THR A 51 -13.96 -6.93 -4.27
C THR A 51 -14.53 -7.58 -5.53
N GLU A 52 -14.34 -8.90 -5.70
CA GLU A 52 -14.70 -9.63 -6.93
C GLU A 52 -16.18 -9.47 -7.32
N SER A 53 -17.06 -9.37 -6.33
CA SER A 53 -18.50 -9.17 -6.53
C SER A 53 -18.90 -7.71 -6.79
N TRP A 54 -17.97 -6.75 -6.65
CA TRP A 54 -18.28 -5.35 -6.85
C TRP A 54 -18.16 -4.99 -8.32
N ASP A 55 -19.18 -4.43 -8.91
CA ASP A 55 -19.10 -3.91 -10.28
C ASP A 55 -18.65 -2.44 -10.26
N ARG A 56 -17.51 -2.17 -9.63
CA ARG A 56 -16.99 -0.82 -9.38
C ARG A 56 -15.53 -0.69 -9.77
N VAL A 57 -15.07 0.53 -9.94
CA VAL A 57 -13.65 0.86 -10.03
C VAL A 57 -13.12 0.98 -8.62
N VAL A 58 -12.32 0.01 -8.16
CA VAL A 58 -11.69 0.06 -6.83
C VAL A 58 -10.20 0.33 -7.00
N ALA A 59 -9.69 1.30 -6.24
CA ALA A 59 -8.33 1.81 -6.37
C ALA A 59 -7.60 1.84 -5.02
N VAL A 60 -6.27 1.77 -5.08
CA VAL A 60 -5.30 2.07 -4.00
C VAL A 60 -5.72 1.54 -2.63
N PRO A 61 -5.58 0.25 -2.36
CA PRO A 61 -5.88 -0.31 -1.05
C PRO A 61 -4.80 0.08 -0.02
N TYR A 62 -5.24 0.49 1.17
CA TYR A 62 -4.41 0.61 2.36
C TYR A 62 -4.96 -0.30 3.44
N ILE A 63 -4.12 -1.13 4.06
CA ILE A 63 -4.52 -2.08 5.08
C ILE A 63 -3.75 -1.85 6.37
N VAL A 64 -4.44 -1.93 7.50
CA VAL A 64 -3.82 -1.93 8.83
C VAL A 64 -4.32 -3.10 9.66
N HIS A 65 -3.45 -3.63 10.51
CA HIS A 65 -3.80 -4.59 11.54
C HIS A 65 -3.94 -3.91 12.90
N MET A 66 -4.98 -4.22 13.63
CA MET A 66 -5.28 -3.74 14.99
C MET A 66 -5.13 -4.89 15.98
N PRO A 67 -3.93 -5.09 16.60
CA PRO A 67 -3.59 -6.32 17.33
C PRO A 67 -4.52 -6.64 18.51
N LYS A 68 -4.97 -5.62 19.27
CA LYS A 68 -5.84 -5.83 20.45
C LYS A 68 -7.16 -6.51 20.13
N LYS A 69 -7.64 -6.41 18.88
CA LYS A 69 -8.89 -7.05 18.42
C LYS A 69 -8.66 -8.08 17.34
N ASP A 70 -7.40 -8.32 16.98
CA ASP A 70 -6.99 -9.14 15.83
C ASP A 70 -7.81 -8.81 14.57
N ARG A 71 -8.02 -7.50 14.35
CA ARG A 71 -8.87 -6.96 13.29
C ARG A 71 -8.05 -6.29 12.23
N LEU A 72 -8.43 -6.52 10.98
CA LEU A 72 -7.96 -5.76 9.83
C LEU A 72 -8.97 -4.67 9.47
N LEU A 73 -8.47 -3.53 9.02
CA LEU A 73 -9.24 -2.51 8.32
C LEU A 73 -8.55 -2.20 7.02
N MET A 74 -9.31 -2.16 5.94
CA MET A 74 -8.86 -1.76 4.61
C MET A 74 -9.60 -0.51 4.19
N LEU A 75 -8.85 0.49 3.73
CA LEU A 75 -9.34 1.70 3.07
C LEU A 75 -9.14 1.54 1.57
N VAL A 76 -10.15 1.87 0.77
CA VAL A 76 -10.09 1.83 -0.69
C VAL A 76 -10.76 3.06 -1.29
N GLY A 77 -10.26 3.54 -2.42
CA GLY A 77 -10.94 4.52 -3.26
C GLY A 77 -11.87 3.81 -4.24
N CYS A 78 -13.07 4.33 -4.43
CA CYS A 78 -14.03 3.77 -5.37
C CYS A 78 -14.55 4.82 -6.34
N ASP A 79 -14.77 4.39 -7.59
CA ASP A 79 -15.43 5.12 -8.69
C ASP A 79 -14.70 6.38 -9.17
N TYR A 80 -15.36 7.16 -10.01
CA TYR A 80 -14.97 8.50 -10.44
C TYR A 80 -16.18 9.43 -10.39
N PRO A 81 -16.12 10.58 -9.68
CA PRO A 81 -15.01 11.01 -8.82
C PRO A 81 -14.81 10.04 -7.66
N HIS A 82 -13.57 9.90 -7.20
CA HIS A 82 -13.25 8.94 -6.14
C HIS A 82 -13.99 9.24 -4.84
N ARG A 83 -14.33 8.17 -4.13
CA ARG A 83 -14.88 8.19 -2.78
C ARG A 83 -14.20 7.13 -1.94
N SER A 84 -13.91 7.47 -0.69
CA SER A 84 -13.23 6.58 0.25
C SER A 84 -14.21 5.63 0.93
N PHE A 85 -13.91 4.33 0.89
CA PHE A 85 -14.66 3.29 1.57
C PHE A 85 -13.76 2.48 2.49
N VAL A 86 -14.34 1.94 3.55
CA VAL A 86 -13.66 1.05 4.50
C VAL A 86 -14.38 -0.28 4.62
N LEU A 87 -13.57 -1.33 4.76
CA LEU A 87 -14.01 -2.70 5.07
C LEU A 87 -13.23 -3.20 6.28
N THR A 88 -13.82 -4.11 7.04
CA THR A 88 -13.13 -4.76 8.17
C THR A 88 -13.18 -6.26 8.05
N SER A 89 -12.16 -6.93 8.59
CA SER A 89 -12.11 -8.37 8.76
C SER A 89 -11.74 -8.69 10.20
N ASN A 90 -12.44 -9.67 10.81
CA ASN A 90 -12.15 -10.17 12.16
C ASN A 90 -11.54 -11.58 12.15
N ASP A 91 -11.20 -12.09 10.99
CA ASP A 91 -10.68 -13.44 10.74
C ASP A 91 -9.45 -13.43 9.84
N ARG A 92 -8.61 -12.39 10.03
CA ARG A 92 -7.32 -12.22 9.34
C ARG A 92 -7.46 -12.21 7.82
N GLY A 93 -8.54 -11.61 7.33
CA GLY A 93 -8.78 -11.42 5.89
C GLY A 93 -9.51 -12.58 5.22
N ALA A 94 -10.01 -13.58 5.96
CA ALA A 94 -10.80 -14.66 5.36
C ALA A 94 -12.16 -14.17 4.87
N THR A 95 -12.78 -13.30 5.65
CA THR A 95 -14.03 -12.62 5.26
C THR A 95 -13.95 -11.12 5.52
N TRP A 96 -14.74 -10.35 4.79
CA TRP A 96 -14.79 -8.90 4.87
C TRP A 96 -16.24 -8.42 5.02
N THR A 97 -16.42 -7.36 5.80
CA THR A 97 -17.71 -6.67 5.87
C THR A 97 -18.07 -6.03 4.55
N ASP A 98 -19.33 -5.69 4.35
CA ASP A 98 -19.74 -4.81 3.27
C ASP A 98 -19.00 -3.48 3.34
N PRO A 99 -18.67 -2.87 2.18
CA PRO A 99 -18.00 -1.59 2.15
C PRO A 99 -18.95 -0.49 2.67
N ARG A 100 -18.41 0.34 3.53
CA ARG A 100 -19.14 1.53 3.97
C ARG A 100 -18.33 2.79 3.66
N PRO A 101 -18.98 3.90 3.33
CA PRO A 101 -18.27 5.15 3.14
C PRO A 101 -17.45 5.51 4.38
N ALA A 102 -16.19 5.93 4.19
CA ALA A 102 -15.41 6.51 5.28
C ALA A 102 -16.03 7.86 5.73
N ARG A 103 -16.56 8.60 4.77
CA ARG A 103 -17.25 9.88 5.02
C ARG A 103 -18.58 9.97 4.28
N VAL A 104 -19.52 10.62 4.92
CA VAL A 104 -20.84 10.94 4.36
C VAL A 104 -21.03 12.45 4.44
N GLY A 105 -21.49 13.05 3.36
CA GLY A 105 -21.81 14.46 3.29
C GLY A 105 -23.17 14.78 3.92
N ASP A 106 -23.51 16.07 4.01
CA ASP A 106 -24.78 16.54 4.57
C ASP A 106 -25.99 16.03 3.75
N ASP A 107 -25.77 15.68 2.50
CA ASP A 107 -26.78 15.08 1.61
C ASP A 107 -26.98 13.56 1.83
N GLY A 108 -26.33 12.98 2.83
CA GLY A 108 -26.37 11.54 3.13
C GLY A 108 -25.59 10.66 2.15
N LYS A 109 -24.88 11.22 1.18
CA LYS A 109 -24.11 10.46 0.18
C LYS A 109 -22.63 10.36 0.55
N PRO A 110 -21.92 9.35 0.01
CA PRO A 110 -20.47 9.26 0.18
C PRO A 110 -19.77 10.52 -0.32
N SER A 111 -18.97 11.15 0.54
CA SER A 111 -18.22 12.37 0.19
C SER A 111 -17.16 12.08 -0.87
N ILE A 112 -16.92 13.05 -1.77
CA ILE A 112 -15.86 12.97 -2.76
C ILE A 112 -14.51 13.11 -2.06
N GLY A 113 -13.58 12.20 -2.38
CA GLY A 113 -12.21 12.20 -1.90
C GLY A 113 -11.55 10.84 -2.07
N LEU A 114 -10.28 10.83 -2.43
CA LEU A 114 -9.46 9.63 -2.56
C LEU A 114 -8.62 9.45 -1.30
N GLY A 115 -8.85 8.35 -0.58
CA GLY A 115 -7.98 7.94 0.52
C GLY A 115 -6.60 7.55 -0.02
N THR A 116 -5.57 8.22 0.45
CA THR A 116 -4.18 8.08 -0.03
C THR A 116 -3.23 7.56 1.03
N SER A 117 -3.74 7.24 2.22
CA SER A 117 -2.98 6.63 3.30
C SER A 117 -3.89 6.11 4.40
N LEU A 118 -3.38 5.22 5.25
CA LEU A 118 -4.07 4.74 6.46
C LEU A 118 -3.03 4.31 7.48
N ALA A 119 -3.12 4.79 8.72
CA ALA A 119 -2.24 4.35 9.80
C ALA A 119 -3.00 4.04 11.09
N ASN A 120 -2.46 3.06 11.85
CA ASN A 120 -2.96 2.65 13.15
C ASN A 120 -2.19 3.38 14.26
N LEU A 121 -2.86 4.29 14.96
CA LEU A 121 -2.31 5.04 16.11
C LEU A 121 -2.34 4.23 17.41
N GLY A 122 -2.98 3.06 17.40
CA GLY A 122 -3.17 2.23 18.59
C GLY A 122 -4.42 2.57 19.38
N GLY A 123 -4.82 1.65 20.29
CA GLY A 123 -6.00 1.87 21.13
C GLY A 123 -7.33 1.98 20.37
N GLY A 124 -7.36 1.62 19.10
CA GLY A 124 -8.52 1.81 18.22
C GLY A 124 -8.53 3.12 17.47
N LYS A 125 -7.54 3.99 17.72
CA LYS A 125 -7.36 5.24 16.98
C LYS A 125 -6.71 4.97 15.63
N LEU A 126 -7.24 5.60 14.58
CA LEU A 126 -6.73 5.54 13.23
C LEU A 126 -6.65 6.95 12.63
N ILE A 127 -5.77 7.12 11.65
CA ILE A 127 -5.70 8.30 10.80
C ILE A 127 -5.67 7.86 9.33
N PHE A 128 -6.42 8.54 8.47
CA PHE A 128 -6.25 8.41 7.03
C PHE A 128 -6.14 9.79 6.38
N TYR A 129 -5.48 9.84 5.23
CA TYR A 129 -5.40 11.04 4.42
C TYR A 129 -6.33 10.90 3.22
N GLU A 130 -6.93 12.00 2.86
CA GLU A 130 -7.79 12.08 1.71
C GLU A 130 -7.38 13.28 0.87
N SER A 131 -6.99 13.04 -0.35
CA SER A 131 -6.87 14.09 -1.36
C SER A 131 -8.26 14.42 -1.91
N GLY A 132 -8.47 15.62 -2.40
CA GLY A 132 -9.60 15.90 -3.29
C GLY A 132 -9.60 14.93 -4.48
N SER A 133 -10.59 15.01 -5.37
CA SER A 133 -10.51 14.29 -6.64
C SER A 133 -9.17 14.63 -7.30
N VAL A 134 -8.52 13.64 -7.93
CA VAL A 134 -7.16 13.76 -8.47
C VAL A 134 -6.87 15.17 -8.99
N GLY A 135 -6.03 15.93 -8.26
CA GLY A 135 -5.65 17.31 -8.59
C GLY A 135 -6.56 18.44 -8.09
N ALA A 136 -7.63 18.19 -7.33
CA ALA A 136 -8.52 19.23 -6.82
C ALA A 136 -8.60 19.20 -5.28
N GLY A 137 -8.33 20.35 -4.66
CA GLY A 137 -8.47 20.57 -3.23
C GLY A 137 -7.24 20.20 -2.39
N GLN A 138 -7.18 20.76 -1.18
CA GLN A 138 -6.12 20.46 -0.23
C GLN A 138 -6.37 19.10 0.43
N PRO A 139 -5.31 18.29 0.64
CA PRO A 139 -5.43 17.06 1.40
C PRO A 139 -5.90 17.34 2.83
N SER A 140 -6.70 16.44 3.36
CA SER A 140 -7.17 16.48 4.74
C SER A 140 -6.84 15.16 5.45
N ARG A 141 -6.54 15.26 6.74
CA ARG A 141 -6.37 14.11 7.63
C ARG A 141 -7.66 13.91 8.39
N TRP A 142 -8.15 12.68 8.41
CA TRP A 142 -9.36 12.27 9.11
C TRP A 142 -9.01 11.30 10.21
N PHE A 143 -9.65 11.43 11.38
CA PHE A 143 -9.36 10.63 12.55
C PHE A 143 -10.55 9.74 12.91
N SER A 144 -10.24 8.53 13.36
CA SER A 144 -11.20 7.62 13.97
C SER A 144 -10.76 7.27 15.39
N PRO A 145 -11.63 7.40 16.40
CA PRO A 145 -11.34 6.97 17.77
C PRO A 145 -11.78 5.52 18.05
N ASP A 146 -12.49 4.86 17.13
CA ASP A 146 -13.34 3.71 17.39
C ASP A 146 -13.15 2.54 16.42
N HIS A 147 -11.88 2.27 16.07
CA HIS A 147 -11.50 1.19 15.14
C HIS A 147 -12.03 1.39 13.72
N GLY A 148 -12.11 2.62 13.28
CA GLY A 148 -12.58 2.99 11.94
C GLY A 148 -14.09 2.96 11.76
N ARG A 149 -14.90 2.88 12.84
CA ARG A 149 -16.36 2.93 12.72
C ARG A 149 -16.87 4.30 12.35
N THR A 150 -16.31 5.33 12.96
CA THR A 150 -16.61 6.74 12.63
C THR A 150 -15.33 7.48 12.27
N TRP A 151 -15.47 8.52 11.47
CA TRP A 151 -14.38 9.39 11.04
C TRP A 151 -14.81 10.85 11.17
N GLY A 152 -13.95 11.66 11.77
CA GLY A 152 -14.25 13.06 12.04
C GLY A 152 -12.99 13.90 12.26
N ASN A 153 -13.20 15.10 12.81
CA ASN A 153 -12.15 16.05 13.23
C ASN A 153 -11.08 16.27 12.14
N PRO A 154 -11.46 16.72 10.93
CA PRO A 154 -10.50 16.85 9.84
C PRO A 154 -9.48 17.94 10.12
N VAL A 155 -8.22 17.66 9.80
CA VAL A 155 -7.14 18.63 9.77
C VAL A 155 -6.69 18.79 8.32
N THR A 156 -7.08 19.91 7.70
CA THR A 156 -6.71 20.21 6.31
C THR A 156 -5.28 20.77 6.27
N LEU A 157 -4.50 20.33 5.30
CA LEU A 157 -3.18 20.87 5.07
C LEU A 157 -3.28 22.29 4.52
N ALA A 158 -2.43 23.16 5.07
CA ALA A 158 -2.21 24.46 4.44
C ALA A 158 -1.58 24.27 3.04
N PRO A 159 -1.94 25.07 2.05
CA PRO A 159 -1.36 24.99 0.72
C PRO A 159 0.16 25.27 0.76
N THR A 160 0.84 24.90 -0.31
CA THR A 160 2.23 25.29 -0.52
C THR A 160 2.38 26.81 -0.65
N SER A 161 3.60 27.32 -0.56
CA SER A 161 3.89 28.75 -0.72
C SER A 161 3.43 29.34 -2.06
N ASP A 162 3.37 28.51 -3.10
CA ASP A 162 2.85 28.84 -4.43
C ASP A 162 1.35 28.54 -4.56
N LYS A 163 0.65 28.40 -3.43
CA LYS A 163 -0.80 28.15 -3.32
C LYS A 163 -1.31 26.88 -4.01
N LYS A 164 -0.43 25.94 -4.33
CA LYS A 164 -0.80 24.66 -4.89
C LYS A 164 -1.13 23.63 -3.80
N PRO A 165 -1.94 22.60 -4.07
CA PRO A 165 -2.15 21.51 -3.15
C PRO A 165 -0.88 20.66 -2.99
N TRP A 166 -0.69 20.10 -1.80
CA TRP A 166 0.28 19.04 -1.58
C TRP A 166 -0.20 17.74 -2.22
N ASN A 167 0.73 17.00 -2.80
CA ASN A 167 0.51 15.60 -3.13
C ASN A 167 1.01 14.76 -1.95
N ILE A 168 0.10 14.05 -1.31
CA ILE A 168 0.40 13.16 -0.20
C ILE A 168 -0.08 11.77 -0.56
N TRP A 169 0.84 10.86 -0.58
CA TRP A 169 0.64 9.43 -0.75
C TRP A 169 1.41 8.72 0.35
N ASP A 170 1.05 7.47 0.62
CA ASP A 170 1.62 6.65 1.66
C ASP A 170 1.25 7.06 3.09
N SER A 171 1.29 6.06 3.95
CA SER A 171 0.90 6.20 5.35
C SER A 171 1.97 6.95 6.13
N PRO A 172 1.59 7.80 7.09
CA PRO A 172 2.57 8.40 7.98
C PRO A 172 3.28 7.30 8.78
N LEU A 173 4.56 7.48 9.02
CA LEU A 173 5.28 6.71 10.02
C LEU A 173 4.67 7.02 11.38
N VAL A 174 4.22 5.98 12.09
CA VAL A 174 3.85 6.04 13.50
C VAL A 174 5.03 5.58 14.32
N ASP A 175 5.88 6.53 14.70
CA ASP A 175 7.11 6.25 15.41
C ASP A 175 6.84 6.01 16.89
N ARG A 176 7.32 4.87 17.40
CA ARG A 176 7.01 4.42 18.77
C ARG A 176 8.27 4.18 19.58
N HIS A 177 8.18 4.53 20.84
CA HIS A 177 9.23 4.20 21.81
C HIS A 177 9.36 2.66 21.92
N PRO A 178 10.55 2.08 21.67
CA PRO A 178 10.71 0.63 21.50
C PRO A 178 10.35 -0.18 22.75
N LYS A 179 10.52 0.41 23.95
CA LYS A 179 10.21 -0.27 25.23
C LYS A 179 8.76 -0.09 25.69
N THR A 180 8.16 1.08 25.46
CA THR A 180 6.83 1.40 26.00
C THR A 180 5.70 1.29 24.97
N GLY A 181 6.02 1.27 23.68
CA GLY A 181 5.06 1.30 22.58
C GLY A 181 4.31 2.63 22.43
N LYS A 182 4.59 3.63 23.28
CA LYS A 182 3.98 4.97 23.16
C LYS A 182 4.44 5.65 21.89
N ILE A 183 3.54 6.37 21.23
CA ILE A 183 3.89 7.21 20.08
C ILE A 183 4.82 8.32 20.55
N ILE A 184 5.97 8.44 19.89
CA ILE A 184 6.94 9.53 20.10
C ILE A 184 6.58 10.67 19.16
N GLN A 185 6.37 10.32 17.88
CA GLN A 185 6.03 11.25 16.82
C GLN A 185 5.35 10.54 15.66
N LEU A 186 4.68 11.31 14.83
CA LEU A 186 4.34 10.92 13.47
C LEU A 186 5.26 11.65 12.51
N ALA A 187 5.62 11.00 11.41
CA ALA A 187 6.28 11.66 10.30
C ALA A 187 5.49 11.39 9.02
N GLU A 188 5.20 12.44 8.27
CA GLU A 188 4.53 12.31 6.96
C GLU A 188 5.38 12.92 5.86
N THR A 189 5.20 12.44 4.67
CA THR A 189 5.83 12.97 3.46
C THR A 189 4.80 13.56 2.52
N GLY A 190 5.25 14.48 1.72
CA GLY A 190 4.47 15.03 0.62
C GLY A 190 5.41 15.60 -0.42
N TYR A 191 4.92 15.76 -1.63
CA TYR A 191 5.74 16.30 -2.71
C TYR A 191 4.99 17.35 -3.53
N LYS A 192 5.76 18.11 -4.27
CA LYS A 192 5.27 19.02 -5.30
C LYS A 192 6.12 18.92 -6.56
N GLN A 193 5.51 19.21 -7.68
CA GLN A 193 6.23 19.38 -8.93
C GLN A 193 7.03 20.70 -8.91
N SER A 194 8.29 20.63 -9.31
CA SER A 194 9.17 21.77 -9.49
C SER A 194 9.76 21.70 -10.91
N GLY A 195 9.14 22.41 -11.84
CA GLY A 195 9.46 22.26 -13.26
C GLY A 195 9.11 20.85 -13.78
N THR A 196 10.13 20.14 -14.28
CA THR A 196 9.99 18.77 -14.81
C THR A 196 10.33 17.68 -13.80
N SER A 197 10.70 18.05 -12.57
CA SER A 197 11.07 17.13 -11.50
C SER A 197 10.20 17.31 -10.28
N SER A 198 10.06 16.25 -9.51
CA SER A 198 9.42 16.27 -8.20
C SER A 198 10.41 16.68 -7.11
N GLN A 199 9.91 17.25 -6.03
CA GLN A 199 10.65 17.51 -4.81
C GLN A 199 9.82 17.05 -3.62
N ALA A 200 10.34 16.10 -2.85
CA ALA A 200 9.67 15.61 -1.66
C ALA A 200 10.13 16.34 -0.38
N TYR A 201 9.23 16.37 0.59
CA TYR A 201 9.33 17.07 1.87
C TYR A 201 8.89 16.15 2.99
N ILE A 202 9.32 16.44 4.22
CA ILE A 202 8.92 15.75 5.44
C ILE A 202 8.35 16.73 6.45
N ARG A 203 7.41 16.26 7.28
CA ARG A 203 6.84 16.98 8.43
C ARG A 203 6.68 16.05 9.61
N PHE A 204 6.68 16.61 10.81
CA PHE A 204 6.54 15.87 12.04
C PHE A 204 5.39 16.39 12.89
N SER A 205 4.77 15.49 13.64
CA SER A 205 3.74 15.77 14.64
C SER A 205 4.08 15.02 15.92
N THR A 206 3.89 15.66 17.08
CA THR A 206 4.10 15.07 18.42
C THR A 206 2.80 14.90 19.21
N ASP A 207 1.66 15.20 18.58
CA ASP A 207 0.31 15.14 19.17
C ASP A 207 -0.65 14.23 18.38
N GLU A 208 -0.13 13.11 17.92
CA GLU A 208 -0.88 12.09 17.16
C GLU A 208 -1.52 12.66 15.85
N GLY A 209 -0.89 13.68 15.26
CA GLY A 209 -1.30 14.23 13.96
C GLY A 209 -2.31 15.38 14.04
N GLN A 210 -2.64 15.90 15.23
CA GLN A 210 -3.54 17.04 15.40
C GLN A 210 -2.89 18.33 14.91
N THR A 211 -1.61 18.52 15.20
CA THR A 211 -0.82 19.62 14.64
C THR A 211 0.46 19.10 13.99
N TRP A 212 0.97 19.84 13.04
CA TRP A 212 2.14 19.47 12.26
C TRP A 212 3.11 20.63 12.14
N GLY A 213 4.39 20.33 12.28
CA GLY A 213 5.46 21.28 12.05
C GLY A 213 5.52 21.77 10.60
N LYS A 214 6.45 22.69 10.35
CA LYS A 214 6.71 23.19 8.98
C LYS A 214 7.19 22.07 8.08
N SER A 215 6.84 22.17 6.79
CA SER A 215 7.39 21.29 5.76
C SER A 215 8.88 21.53 5.59
N ILE A 216 9.67 20.48 5.74
CA ILE A 216 11.12 20.50 5.60
C ILE A 216 11.43 19.90 4.23
N GLN A 217 12.04 20.68 3.36
CA GLN A 217 12.58 20.18 2.11
C GLN A 217 13.76 19.25 2.40
N VAL A 218 13.74 18.05 1.82
CA VAL A 218 14.90 17.15 1.88
C VAL A 218 15.66 17.29 0.57
N PRO A 219 16.84 17.97 0.56
CA PRO A 219 17.56 18.24 -0.67
C PRO A 219 17.90 16.98 -1.47
N GLN A 220 18.19 15.87 -0.77
CA GLN A 220 18.51 14.57 -1.36
C GLN A 220 17.32 13.91 -2.07
N TRP A 221 16.11 14.41 -1.85
CA TRP A 221 14.88 13.90 -2.46
C TRP A 221 14.41 14.75 -3.66
N HIS A 222 15.34 15.39 -4.34
CA HIS A 222 15.09 15.94 -5.67
C HIS A 222 14.94 14.81 -6.68
N GLY A 223 13.90 14.85 -7.52
CA GLY A 223 13.53 13.74 -8.39
C GLY A 223 12.82 12.60 -7.67
N VAL A 224 12.22 12.89 -6.51
CA VAL A 224 11.42 11.96 -5.71
C VAL A 224 10.03 12.53 -5.51
N ASN A 225 9.01 11.68 -5.66
CA ASN A 225 7.62 12.05 -5.39
C ASN A 225 7.09 11.34 -4.14
N GLU A 226 6.54 10.15 -4.24
CA GLU A 226 5.96 9.41 -3.11
C GLU A 226 7.07 8.76 -2.28
N VAL A 227 6.94 8.86 -0.95
CA VAL A 227 7.93 8.32 0.00
C VAL A 227 7.23 7.58 1.12
N ASN A 228 7.49 6.29 1.22
CA ASN A 228 7.07 5.48 2.35
C ASN A 228 8.16 5.48 3.43
N LEU A 229 7.84 6.04 4.61
CA LEU A 229 8.76 6.12 5.75
C LEU A 229 8.65 4.89 6.64
N PHE A 230 9.79 4.45 7.15
CA PHE A 230 9.86 3.26 7.98
C PHE A 230 10.97 3.34 9.04
N ARG A 231 10.73 2.80 10.25
CA ARG A 231 11.75 2.69 11.31
C ARG A 231 12.37 1.29 11.25
N ALA A 232 13.65 1.20 10.98
CA ALA A 232 14.41 -0.04 10.98
C ALA A 232 14.68 -0.56 12.39
N GLY A 233 15.03 -1.84 12.51
CA GLY A 233 15.29 -2.49 13.79
C GLY A 233 16.52 -1.97 14.55
N ASN A 234 17.45 -1.28 13.88
CA ASN A 234 18.60 -0.60 14.49
C ASN A 234 18.31 0.84 14.92
N GLY A 235 17.12 1.36 14.64
CA GLY A 235 16.70 2.71 14.97
C GLY A 235 16.85 3.73 13.83
N ASP A 236 17.46 3.38 12.70
CA ASP A 236 17.53 4.26 11.53
C ASP A 236 16.15 4.46 10.90
N LEU A 237 15.92 5.61 10.27
CA LEU A 237 14.76 5.83 9.41
C LEU A 237 15.12 5.49 7.97
N LEU A 238 14.24 4.75 7.31
CA LEU A 238 14.28 4.49 5.89
C LEU A 238 13.20 5.29 5.17
N ALA A 239 13.54 5.82 4.02
CA ALA A 239 12.63 6.39 3.04
C ALA A 239 12.69 5.52 1.78
N ALA A 240 11.65 4.74 1.52
CA ALA A 240 11.49 4.05 0.25
C ALA A 240 10.81 5.01 -0.73
N CYS A 241 11.58 5.42 -1.73
CA CYS A 241 11.30 6.56 -2.61
C CYS A 241 10.85 6.08 -3.98
N ARG A 242 9.70 6.53 -4.44
CA ARG A 242 9.35 6.52 -5.85
C ARG A 242 10.10 7.64 -6.53
N THR A 243 10.90 7.32 -7.55
CA THR A 243 11.76 8.28 -8.24
C THR A 243 11.18 8.65 -9.60
N ASP A 244 11.38 9.89 -10.00
CA ASP A 244 10.95 10.39 -11.30
C ASP A 244 11.51 9.55 -12.46
N VAL A 245 10.87 9.67 -13.62
CA VAL A 245 11.29 9.02 -14.87
C VAL A 245 12.76 9.37 -15.17
N PRO A 246 13.62 8.37 -15.45
CA PRO A 246 15.02 8.62 -15.74
C PRO A 246 15.21 9.52 -16.96
N LEU A 247 16.24 10.38 -16.93
CA LEU A 247 16.55 11.33 -18.02
C LEU A 247 16.69 10.64 -19.38
N ARG A 248 17.25 9.42 -19.42
CA ARG A 248 17.34 8.62 -20.66
C ARG A 248 16.00 8.24 -21.27
N MET A 249 14.93 8.31 -20.48
CA MET A 249 13.55 8.07 -20.92
C MET A 249 12.78 9.39 -21.09
N LYS A 250 13.48 10.49 -21.32
CA LYS A 250 12.88 11.81 -21.52
C LYS A 250 11.78 11.75 -22.58
N GLY A 251 10.65 12.37 -22.29
CA GLY A 251 9.44 12.33 -23.13
C GLY A 251 8.47 11.20 -22.79
N LYS A 252 8.83 10.24 -21.94
CA LYS A 252 7.88 9.31 -21.33
C LYS A 252 7.19 10.00 -20.16
N THR A 253 5.86 10.04 -20.19
CA THR A 253 5.05 10.76 -19.20
C THR A 253 4.26 9.84 -18.28
N LEU A 254 4.24 8.54 -18.60
CA LEU A 254 3.54 7.56 -17.77
C LEU A 254 4.39 7.17 -16.57
N ASP A 255 3.77 7.11 -15.42
CA ASP A 255 4.35 6.70 -14.14
C ASP A 255 4.93 5.27 -14.14
N HIS A 256 4.65 4.46 -15.17
CA HIS A 256 5.27 3.16 -15.42
C HIS A 256 6.79 3.23 -15.59
N TYR A 257 7.31 4.39 -16.00
CA TYR A 257 8.73 4.62 -16.22
C TYR A 257 9.43 5.20 -14.99
N GLU A 258 8.72 5.35 -13.88
CA GLU A 258 9.29 5.76 -12.61
C GLU A 258 9.94 4.58 -11.88
N GLY A 259 10.86 4.88 -10.97
CA GLY A 259 11.70 3.90 -10.32
C GLY A 259 11.49 3.80 -8.81
N LEU A 260 12.37 3.06 -8.15
CA LEU A 260 12.36 2.81 -6.72
C LEU A 260 13.77 2.96 -6.16
N GLY A 261 13.91 3.72 -5.08
CA GLY A 261 15.17 3.90 -4.38
C GLY A 261 15.00 4.00 -2.87
N ILE A 262 16.12 3.99 -2.16
CA ILE A 262 16.18 4.07 -0.70
C ILE A 262 17.06 5.25 -0.29
N SER A 263 16.60 6.00 0.69
CA SER A 263 17.38 7.01 1.44
C SER A 263 17.30 6.70 2.92
N ILE A 264 18.38 6.92 3.68
CA ILE A 264 18.49 6.54 5.09
C ILE A 264 18.85 7.77 5.91
N SER A 265 18.19 7.91 7.05
CA SER A 265 18.51 8.87 8.09
C SER A 265 18.93 8.14 9.37
N LYS A 266 20.05 8.58 9.97
CA LYS A 266 20.59 8.06 11.22
C LYS A 266 20.38 9.00 12.42
N ASP A 267 19.64 10.08 12.19
CA ASP A 267 19.44 11.18 13.13
C ASP A 267 17.98 11.62 13.23
N ASP A 268 17.06 10.64 13.20
CA ASP A 268 15.62 10.83 13.32
C ASP A 268 14.99 11.76 12.26
N GLY A 269 15.52 11.69 11.04
CA GLY A 269 14.97 12.42 9.90
C GLY A 269 15.50 13.84 9.72
N ARG A 270 16.53 14.25 10.49
CA ARG A 270 17.14 15.58 10.35
C ARG A 270 17.99 15.67 9.09
N THR A 271 18.76 14.62 8.81
CA THR A 271 19.54 14.51 7.57
C THR A 271 19.27 13.15 6.88
N TRP A 272 19.48 13.11 5.57
CA TRP A 272 19.19 11.95 4.75
C TRP A 272 20.34 11.65 3.80
N SER A 273 20.60 10.39 3.54
CA SER A 273 21.55 10.00 2.49
C SER A 273 21.00 10.34 1.09
N ALA A 274 21.87 10.40 0.11
CA ALA A 274 21.44 10.40 -1.28
C ALA A 274 20.56 9.17 -1.56
N VAL A 275 19.58 9.31 -2.45
CA VAL A 275 18.70 8.21 -2.85
C VAL A 275 19.49 7.21 -3.67
N LYS A 276 19.62 5.98 -3.14
CA LYS A 276 20.22 4.85 -3.83
C LYS A 276 19.12 4.11 -4.58
N LYS A 277 19.15 4.18 -5.90
CA LYS A 277 18.17 3.47 -6.73
C LYS A 277 18.34 1.96 -6.63
N LEU A 278 17.27 1.24 -6.35
CA LEU A 278 17.15 -0.20 -6.47
C LEU A 278 16.72 -0.59 -7.88
N TYR A 279 15.80 0.19 -8.42
CA TYR A 279 15.32 0.05 -9.79
C TYR A 279 15.23 1.43 -10.44
N ASP A 280 15.79 1.54 -11.62
CA ASP A 280 15.79 2.80 -12.34
C ASP A 280 14.40 3.17 -12.88
N HIS A 281 13.59 2.14 -13.22
CA HIS A 281 12.22 2.30 -13.69
C HIS A 281 11.38 1.04 -13.51
N GLY A 282 10.07 1.18 -13.65
CA GLY A 282 9.12 0.07 -13.74
C GLY A 282 8.74 -0.59 -12.42
N ARG A 283 9.28 -0.12 -11.31
CA ARG A 283 8.96 -0.62 -9.96
C ARG A 283 8.83 0.53 -9.00
N HIS A 284 7.72 0.57 -8.27
CA HIS A 284 7.42 1.65 -7.31
C HIS A 284 6.26 1.28 -6.37
N HIS A 285 5.72 2.23 -5.61
CA HIS A 285 4.72 2.05 -4.56
C HIS A 285 5.13 0.99 -3.54
N PRO A 286 6.24 1.22 -2.81
CA PRO A 286 6.73 0.30 -1.80
C PRO A 286 5.84 0.30 -0.56
N SER A 287 5.80 -0.84 0.14
CA SER A 287 5.26 -0.97 1.50
C SER A 287 6.20 -1.84 2.32
N LEU A 288 6.57 -1.38 3.52
CA LEU A 288 7.60 -2.01 4.35
C LEU A 288 7.01 -2.58 5.64
N ILE A 289 7.54 -3.72 6.06
CA ILE A 289 7.28 -4.32 7.37
C ILE A 289 8.58 -4.79 8.03
N LEU A 290 8.61 -4.76 9.37
CA LEU A 290 9.69 -5.32 10.18
C LEU A 290 9.32 -6.73 10.62
N MET A 291 10.19 -7.69 10.32
CA MET A 291 10.06 -9.06 10.78
C MET A 291 10.60 -9.22 12.21
N PRO A 292 10.17 -10.25 12.99
CA PRO A 292 10.65 -10.48 14.35
C PRO A 292 12.18 -10.66 14.46
N ASN A 293 12.81 -11.17 13.43
CA ASN A 293 14.27 -11.32 13.32
C ASN A 293 14.99 -10.04 12.88
N ARG A 294 14.28 -8.90 12.79
CA ARG A 294 14.73 -7.58 12.34
C ARG A 294 15.02 -7.45 10.84
N ASP A 295 14.77 -8.47 10.04
CA ASP A 295 14.75 -8.31 8.59
C ASP A 295 13.65 -7.31 8.20
N ILE A 296 13.86 -6.61 7.10
CA ILE A 296 12.86 -5.71 6.54
C ILE A 296 12.38 -6.32 5.23
N VAL A 297 11.08 -6.51 5.13
CA VAL A 297 10.44 -6.92 3.87
C VAL A 297 9.82 -5.71 3.22
N MET A 298 10.12 -5.49 1.95
CA MET A 298 9.51 -4.44 1.13
C MET A 298 8.77 -5.09 -0.03
N THR A 299 7.47 -4.86 -0.11
CA THR A 299 6.64 -5.21 -1.27
C THR A 299 6.50 -4.01 -2.20
N TYR A 300 6.36 -4.24 -3.50
CA TYR A 300 6.17 -3.18 -4.50
C TYR A 300 5.48 -3.70 -5.75
N VAL A 301 4.94 -2.79 -6.56
CA VAL A 301 4.36 -3.12 -7.86
C VAL A 301 5.44 -3.20 -8.94
N VAL A 302 5.23 -4.11 -9.90
CA VAL A 302 6.02 -4.21 -11.12
C VAL A 302 5.14 -3.86 -12.31
N ARG A 303 5.45 -2.76 -12.98
CA ARG A 303 4.74 -2.26 -14.15
C ARG A 303 5.54 -2.41 -15.45
N LEU A 304 6.87 -2.53 -15.35
CA LEU A 304 7.78 -2.81 -16.45
C LEU A 304 8.93 -3.71 -15.99
N GLY A 305 9.58 -4.39 -16.93
CA GLY A 305 10.81 -5.15 -16.67
C GLY A 305 10.63 -6.66 -16.67
N TYR A 306 9.41 -7.17 -16.86
CA TYR A 306 9.22 -8.56 -17.24
C TYR A 306 9.25 -8.70 -18.76
N VAL A 307 9.67 -9.89 -19.22
CA VAL A 307 9.52 -10.30 -20.62
C VAL A 307 8.04 -10.51 -20.89
N ASP A 308 7.57 -10.04 -22.04
CA ASP A 308 6.20 -10.26 -22.51
C ASP A 308 5.87 -11.76 -22.55
N ASP A 309 4.59 -12.09 -22.45
CA ASP A 309 4.16 -13.48 -22.53
C ASP A 309 4.30 -14.01 -23.97
N LYS A 310 4.08 -15.32 -24.13
CA LYS A 310 4.18 -16.00 -25.44
C LYS A 310 3.28 -15.42 -26.55
N ASN A 311 2.28 -14.62 -26.18
CA ASN A 311 1.35 -13.95 -27.11
C ASN A 311 1.75 -12.48 -27.33
N GLY A 312 2.87 -12.02 -26.74
CA GLY A 312 3.37 -10.66 -26.81
C GLY A 312 2.52 -9.66 -26.00
N PHE A 313 1.88 -10.11 -24.91
CA PHE A 313 1.24 -9.23 -23.96
C PHE A 313 2.20 -8.87 -22.82
N PRO A 314 2.17 -7.62 -22.32
CA PRO A 314 3.01 -7.18 -21.22
C PRO A 314 2.67 -7.98 -19.95
N ARG A 315 3.69 -8.22 -19.13
CA ARG A 315 3.52 -8.86 -17.83
C ARG A 315 3.72 -7.84 -16.71
N PHE A 316 2.91 -7.99 -15.69
CA PHE A 316 2.88 -7.17 -14.46
C PHE A 316 3.00 -8.05 -13.24
N GLY A 317 3.30 -7.45 -12.10
CA GLY A 317 3.38 -8.24 -10.88
C GLY A 317 3.42 -7.43 -9.60
N ILE A 318 3.40 -8.19 -8.52
CA ILE A 318 3.73 -7.76 -7.18
C ILE A 318 4.93 -8.59 -6.74
N GLU A 319 5.98 -7.91 -6.33
CA GLU A 319 7.20 -8.53 -5.81
C GLU A 319 7.45 -8.13 -4.36
N ALA A 320 8.31 -8.88 -3.69
CA ALA A 320 8.90 -8.51 -2.43
C ALA A 320 10.41 -8.79 -2.43
N VAL A 321 11.13 -7.98 -1.66
CA VAL A 321 12.57 -8.15 -1.40
C VAL A 321 12.83 -8.04 0.09
N VAL A 322 13.93 -8.62 0.54
CA VAL A 322 14.34 -8.62 1.94
C VAL A 322 15.65 -7.85 2.09
N SER A 323 15.74 -7.06 3.15
CA SER A 323 16.99 -6.50 3.67
C SER A 323 17.30 -7.14 5.01
N HIS A 324 18.52 -7.67 5.14
CA HIS A 324 19.03 -8.30 6.35
C HIS A 324 19.93 -7.39 7.19
N ASP A 325 20.15 -6.16 6.72
CA ASP A 325 21.07 -5.17 7.27
C ASP A 325 20.42 -3.79 7.48
N HIS A 326 19.15 -3.82 7.92
CA HIS A 326 18.38 -2.62 8.26
C HIS A 326 18.14 -1.66 7.10
N GLY A 327 18.04 -2.17 5.86
CA GLY A 327 17.72 -1.38 4.68
C GLY A 327 18.92 -0.84 3.92
N VAL A 328 20.16 -1.14 4.34
CA VAL A 328 21.38 -0.70 3.66
C VAL A 328 21.57 -1.40 2.32
N THR A 329 21.33 -2.73 2.32
CA THR A 329 21.29 -3.54 1.08
C THR A 329 19.99 -4.32 0.98
N TRP A 330 19.64 -4.71 -0.26
CA TRP A 330 18.42 -5.42 -0.58
C TRP A 330 18.75 -6.61 -1.47
N ASP A 331 18.26 -7.79 -1.10
CA ASP A 331 18.57 -9.02 -1.80
C ASP A 331 17.71 -9.18 -3.05
N LEU A 332 18.15 -8.54 -4.12
CA LEU A 332 17.42 -8.52 -5.39
C LEU A 332 17.56 -9.83 -6.17
N ASP A 333 18.51 -10.70 -5.83
CA ASP A 333 18.69 -12.00 -6.47
C ASP A 333 17.70 -13.05 -5.92
N HIS A 334 17.21 -12.84 -4.68
CA HIS A 334 16.30 -13.75 -3.99
C HIS A 334 14.91 -13.11 -3.77
N ARG A 335 14.40 -12.44 -4.82
CA ARG A 335 13.07 -11.82 -4.75
C ARG A 335 11.95 -12.85 -4.62
N TYR A 336 10.88 -12.43 -3.97
CA TYR A 336 9.61 -13.14 -3.93
C TYR A 336 8.68 -12.57 -5.00
N LEU A 337 8.27 -13.40 -5.96
CA LEU A 337 7.26 -13.05 -6.95
C LEU A 337 5.90 -13.43 -6.36
N LEU A 338 5.24 -12.47 -5.74
CA LEU A 338 4.00 -12.72 -5.00
C LEU A 338 2.83 -13.02 -5.95
N HIS A 339 2.71 -12.26 -7.03
CA HIS A 339 1.70 -12.47 -8.07
C HIS A 339 2.20 -11.91 -9.39
N VAL A 340 2.15 -12.69 -10.43
CA VAL A 340 2.55 -12.28 -11.78
C VAL A 340 1.43 -12.64 -12.75
N TRP A 341 1.04 -11.68 -13.58
CA TRP A 341 -0.02 -11.88 -14.58
C TRP A 341 0.33 -11.21 -15.90
N SER A 342 -0.25 -11.73 -16.98
CA SER A 342 -0.17 -11.10 -18.29
C SER A 342 -1.29 -10.08 -18.46
N GLY A 343 -0.97 -8.93 -19.04
CA GLY A 343 -1.96 -8.01 -19.56
C GLY A 343 -2.74 -8.63 -20.71
N LYS A 344 -3.88 -8.04 -21.03
CA LYS A 344 -4.67 -8.45 -22.21
C LYS A 344 -4.85 -7.29 -23.19
N ARG A 345 -3.90 -6.35 -23.20
CA ARG A 345 -3.92 -5.13 -24.02
C ARG A 345 -2.54 -4.84 -24.60
N LYS A 346 -2.54 -4.26 -25.79
CA LYS A 346 -1.36 -3.78 -26.50
C LYS A 346 -1.54 -2.30 -26.88
N GLY A 347 -0.50 -1.67 -27.41
CA GLY A 347 -0.55 -0.29 -27.86
C GLY A 347 -0.67 0.71 -26.72
N LYS A 348 -1.42 1.80 -26.90
CA LYS A 348 -1.50 2.92 -25.93
C LYS A 348 -2.12 2.54 -24.58
N THR A 349 -2.89 1.45 -24.51
CA THR A 349 -3.59 1.01 -23.29
C THR A 349 -2.96 -0.23 -22.66
N TYR A 350 -1.76 -0.62 -23.08
CA TYR A 350 -1.08 -1.83 -22.61
C TYR A 350 -0.92 -1.89 -21.09
N TRP A 351 -0.82 -0.74 -20.45
CA TRP A 351 -0.57 -0.59 -19.02
C TRP A 351 -1.83 -0.72 -18.14
N TRP A 352 -3.02 -0.62 -18.69
CA TRP A 352 -4.27 -0.65 -17.89
C TRP A 352 -4.40 -1.90 -17.00
N PRO A 353 -3.91 -3.08 -17.37
CA PRO A 353 -3.90 -4.24 -16.49
C PRO A 353 -2.86 -4.21 -15.35
N SER A 354 -2.08 -3.14 -15.19
CA SER A 354 -1.07 -3.04 -14.14
C SER A 354 -1.68 -2.74 -12.76
N SER A 355 -0.98 -3.14 -11.69
CA SER A 355 -1.32 -2.75 -10.32
C SER A 355 -1.08 -1.26 -10.07
N GLN A 356 -1.77 -0.71 -9.05
CA GLN A 356 -1.59 0.69 -8.66
C GLN A 356 -0.70 0.89 -7.44
N ALA A 357 -0.87 0.07 -6.41
CA ALA A 357 -0.15 0.23 -5.13
C ALA A 357 -0.10 -1.09 -4.38
N THR A 358 0.80 -1.19 -3.42
CA THR A 358 0.81 -2.25 -2.40
C THR A 358 0.62 -1.65 -1.01
N SER A 359 0.01 -2.43 -0.12
CA SER A 359 -0.03 -2.15 1.32
C SER A 359 0.07 -3.47 2.07
N THR A 360 1.03 -3.57 2.99
CA THR A 360 1.42 -4.84 3.59
C THR A 360 1.42 -4.76 5.11
N VAL A 361 0.91 -5.79 5.76
CA VAL A 361 0.93 -5.94 7.22
C VAL A 361 1.46 -7.31 7.62
N LEU A 362 2.13 -7.37 8.77
CA LEU A 362 2.54 -8.60 9.42
C LEU A 362 1.47 -9.02 10.43
N LEU A 363 1.03 -10.27 10.37
CA LEU A 363 0.11 -10.86 11.32
C LEU A 363 0.87 -11.49 12.51
N PRO A 364 0.20 -11.67 13.68
CA PRO A 364 0.83 -12.21 14.88
C PRO A 364 1.42 -13.62 14.72
N ASP A 365 0.88 -14.41 13.79
CA ASP A 365 1.37 -15.75 13.48
C ASP A 365 2.54 -15.78 12.48
N GLY A 366 3.07 -14.59 12.11
CA GLY A 366 4.15 -14.43 11.16
C GLY A 366 3.73 -14.51 9.69
N ALA A 367 2.43 -14.62 9.40
CA ALA A 367 1.95 -14.48 8.02
C ALA A 367 1.99 -13.02 7.59
N ILE A 368 2.30 -12.80 6.33
CA ILE A 368 2.35 -11.50 5.69
C ILE A 368 1.09 -11.37 4.82
N LEU A 369 0.34 -10.29 5.00
CA LEU A 369 -0.77 -9.94 4.13
C LEU A 369 -0.36 -8.76 3.26
N THR A 370 -0.43 -8.94 1.93
CA THR A 370 -0.19 -7.88 0.95
C THR A 370 -1.46 -7.62 0.15
N ALA A 371 -2.02 -6.43 0.33
CA ALA A 371 -3.11 -5.91 -0.48
C ALA A 371 -2.55 -5.14 -1.67
N PHE A 372 -3.19 -5.23 -2.83
CA PHE A 372 -2.79 -4.51 -4.03
C PHE A 372 -3.99 -4.24 -4.94
N GLY A 373 -3.94 -3.15 -5.71
CA GLY A 373 -4.93 -2.88 -6.75
C GLY A 373 -4.68 -3.77 -7.96
N THR A 374 -5.71 -4.44 -8.46
CA THR A 374 -5.61 -5.15 -9.75
C THR A 374 -5.67 -4.17 -10.91
N GLY A 375 -5.36 -4.63 -12.11
CA GLY A 375 -5.63 -3.86 -13.33
C GLY A 375 -7.12 -3.80 -13.66
N TYR A 376 -7.48 -2.95 -14.62
CA TYR A 376 -8.85 -2.86 -15.10
C TYR A 376 -9.33 -4.17 -15.70
N ARG A 377 -10.51 -4.60 -15.30
CA ARG A 377 -11.19 -5.72 -15.94
C ARG A 377 -11.57 -5.34 -17.38
N ILE A 378 -11.36 -6.26 -18.32
CA ILE A 378 -11.87 -6.08 -19.67
C ILE A 378 -13.36 -6.42 -19.64
N LYS A 379 -14.21 -5.41 -19.83
CA LYS A 379 -15.63 -5.64 -20.15
C LYS A 379 -15.82 -5.60 -21.65
N ALA A 380 -16.57 -6.57 -22.19
CA ALA A 380 -16.98 -6.56 -23.62
C ALA A 380 -17.64 -5.22 -23.95
N GLY A 381 -17.14 -4.53 -24.97
CA GLY A 381 -17.68 -3.26 -25.45
C GLY A 381 -17.30 -2.01 -24.68
N LYS A 382 -16.50 -2.10 -23.61
CA LYS A 382 -16.02 -0.92 -22.86
C LYS A 382 -14.50 -0.91 -22.75
N ASP A 383 -13.87 -0.18 -23.63
CA ASP A 383 -12.44 0.15 -23.55
C ASP A 383 -12.27 1.51 -22.84
N SER A 384 -12.45 1.50 -21.52
CA SER A 384 -12.48 2.72 -20.70
C SER A 384 -11.62 2.56 -19.45
N PRO A 385 -10.88 3.61 -19.02
CA PRO A 385 -10.23 3.66 -17.69
C PRO A 385 -11.24 3.61 -16.52
N GLN A 386 -12.54 3.66 -16.82
CA GLN A 386 -13.61 3.48 -15.84
C GLN A 386 -14.12 2.02 -15.78
N ALA A 387 -13.45 1.08 -16.45
CA ALA A 387 -13.77 -0.33 -16.33
C ALA A 387 -13.52 -0.79 -14.88
N PRO A 388 -14.31 -1.75 -14.34
CA PRO A 388 -14.13 -2.25 -12.99
C PRO A 388 -12.69 -2.71 -12.71
N ARG A 389 -12.23 -2.43 -11.51
CA ARG A 389 -10.95 -2.85 -10.94
C ARG A 389 -11.23 -3.43 -9.57
N ASP A 390 -10.27 -4.21 -9.08
CA ASP A 390 -10.43 -4.92 -7.83
C ASP A 390 -9.26 -4.69 -6.88
N VAL A 391 -9.44 -5.18 -5.65
CA VAL A 391 -8.37 -5.37 -4.69
C VAL A 391 -8.06 -6.84 -4.58
N GLY A 392 -6.81 -7.19 -4.87
CA GLY A 392 -6.23 -8.49 -4.58
C GLY A 392 -5.60 -8.50 -3.18
N LEU A 393 -5.64 -9.64 -2.52
CA LEU A 393 -5.01 -9.89 -1.23
C LEU A 393 -4.28 -11.21 -1.28
N ILE A 394 -3.00 -11.20 -0.88
CA ILE A 394 -2.16 -12.39 -0.80
C ILE A 394 -1.74 -12.60 0.65
N GLN A 395 -1.95 -13.80 1.16
CA GLN A 395 -1.38 -14.26 2.44
C GLN A 395 -0.22 -15.21 2.15
N TRP A 396 0.95 -14.87 2.62
CA TRP A 396 2.19 -15.57 2.32
C TRP A 396 3.18 -15.52 3.49
N ARG A 397 4.29 -16.24 3.38
CA ARG A 397 5.37 -16.25 4.38
C ARG A 397 6.72 -16.21 3.68
N LEU A 398 7.73 -15.73 4.38
CA LEU A 398 9.09 -15.89 3.92
C LEU A 398 9.48 -17.38 3.90
N ASN A 399 10.41 -17.71 3.03
CA ASN A 399 10.98 -19.05 3.01
C ASN A 399 11.65 -19.35 4.37
N PRO A 400 11.26 -20.42 5.08
CA PRO A 400 11.88 -20.75 6.36
C PRO A 400 13.31 -21.26 6.20
N LYS A 401 13.71 -21.70 4.99
CA LYS A 401 15.06 -22.16 4.67
C LYS A 401 15.76 -21.06 3.88
N PRO A 402 16.90 -20.55 4.36
CA PRO A 402 17.68 -19.60 3.57
C PRO A 402 18.13 -20.24 2.27
N VAL A 403 18.14 -19.47 1.20
CA VAL A 403 18.67 -19.87 -0.10
C VAL A 403 20.18 -19.56 -0.19
N ASN A 404 20.84 -20.08 -1.22
CA ASN A 404 22.27 -19.85 -1.40
C ASN A 404 22.58 -18.33 -1.48
N GLY A 405 23.48 -17.86 -0.63
CA GLY A 405 23.90 -16.46 -0.55
C GLY A 405 23.06 -15.58 0.39
N GLU A 406 21.80 -15.92 0.68
CA GLU A 406 20.94 -15.14 1.58
C GLU A 406 21.51 -15.10 3.01
N ARG A 407 22.00 -16.23 3.51
CA ARG A 407 22.60 -16.30 4.85
C ARG A 407 23.89 -15.50 4.95
N ALA A 408 24.70 -15.49 3.91
CA ALA A 408 25.94 -14.71 3.87
C ALA A 408 25.67 -13.19 3.92
N ILE A 409 24.58 -12.73 3.29
CA ILE A 409 24.13 -11.34 3.37
C ILE A 409 23.65 -11.02 4.79
N ARG A 410 22.90 -11.94 5.41
CA ARG A 410 22.37 -11.80 6.76
C ARG A 410 23.44 -11.70 7.84
N ASP A 411 24.49 -12.48 7.71
CA ASP A 411 25.61 -12.56 8.65
C ASP A 411 26.72 -11.55 8.34
N ALA A 412 26.60 -10.81 7.22
CA ALA A 412 27.59 -9.84 6.81
C ALA A 412 27.63 -8.63 7.77
N PRO A 413 28.81 -8.14 8.14
CA PRO A 413 28.93 -6.90 8.90
C PRO A 413 28.24 -5.74 8.18
N ILE A 414 27.59 -4.84 8.93
CA ILE A 414 27.00 -3.61 8.39
C ILE A 414 28.07 -2.86 7.58
N GLY A 415 27.80 -2.61 6.30
CA GLY A 415 28.76 -1.98 5.39
C GLY A 415 29.67 -2.94 4.63
N SER A 416 29.52 -4.25 4.77
CA SER A 416 30.23 -5.21 3.92
C SER A 416 29.74 -5.07 2.46
N LYS A 417 30.66 -5.20 1.52
CA LYS A 417 30.40 -5.09 0.06
C LYS A 417 29.64 -6.31 -0.53
N LEU A 418 28.93 -7.09 0.28
CA LEU A 418 28.05 -8.12 -0.21
C LEU A 418 26.92 -7.47 -0.98
N ARG A 419 27.15 -7.39 -2.21
CA ARG A 419 26.40 -7.02 -3.39
C ARG A 419 25.00 -6.44 -3.18
N ASN A 420 24.97 -5.17 -3.27
CA ASN A 420 23.91 -4.51 -4.01
C ASN A 420 24.09 -4.89 -5.49
N VAL A 421 23.26 -5.73 -6.01
CA VAL A 421 23.32 -6.19 -7.42
C VAL A 421 23.07 -5.06 -8.42
N PHE A 422 22.74 -3.88 -7.91
CA PHE A 422 22.66 -2.63 -8.65
C PHE A 422 23.88 -1.76 -8.40
N ASP A 423 25.01 -2.18 -8.91
CA ASP A 423 26.07 -1.25 -9.28
C ASP A 423 25.66 -0.63 -10.63
N PRO A 424 25.34 0.68 -10.69
CA PRO A 424 24.97 1.33 -11.95
C PRO A 424 26.12 1.41 -12.96
N LYS A 425 27.28 0.81 -12.66
CA LYS A 425 28.48 0.74 -13.52
C LYS A 425 28.71 -0.64 -14.14
N LYS A 426 27.78 -1.57 -13.99
CA LYS A 426 27.79 -2.83 -14.72
C LYS A 426 26.60 -3.00 -15.63
#